data_54ff009097dcf0146de0949f387752d4
#
_entry.id   54ff009097dcf0146de0949f387752d4
#
_cell.length_a   1.000
_cell.length_b   1.000
_cell.length_c   1.000
_cell.angle_alpha   90.00
_cell.angle_beta   90.00
_cell.angle_gamma   90.00
#
_symmetry.space_group_name_H-M   'P 1'
#
loop_
_entity.id
_entity.type
_entity.pdbx_description
1 polymer ?
#
loop_
_entity_poly.entity_id
_entity_poly.type
_entity_poly.pdbx_seq_one_letter_code
_entity_poly.pdbx_strand_id
1 'polypeptide(L)'
;MSNLSRRTVDNPHQGWTVAAPSSVFAPLAIPHDSVRRVPASVIAAGFVLYVEDNDDLRELVVELVTVAFQRRCVGVGSYEELVALGEEALGCSVAILDINLGPNRPSGIDAYTWLRDKGYTGRIVFLTGHASNHPLVVEAKRIGGAEIFSKPIDPDRLRSIVEDEGQ
;
A
#
# COMPACT_ATOMS: atom_id res chain seq x y z
N MET A 1 -26.65 76.20 7.84
CA MET A 1 -25.64 77.14 8.28
C MET A 1 -24.36 76.36 8.54
N SER A 2 -23.37 76.76 7.77
CA SER A 2 -21.94 76.71 8.02
C SER A 2 -21.27 75.30 8.07
N ASN A 3 -20.61 74.93 7.06
CA ASN A 3 -19.39 75.47 6.44
C ASN A 3 -18.11 74.72 6.93
N LEU A 4 -17.49 74.04 5.99
CA LEU A 4 -16.07 74.08 5.69
C LEU A 4 -15.07 73.44 6.72
N SER A 5 -14.29 72.51 6.33
CA SER A 5 -12.99 72.81 5.69
C SER A 5 -12.27 71.53 5.29
N ARG A 6 -11.85 71.50 4.07
CA ARG A 6 -10.78 70.61 3.57
C ARG A 6 -9.46 71.02 4.22
N ARG A 7 -8.69 70.01 4.65
CA ARG A 7 -7.24 70.17 4.76
C ARG A 7 -6.57 69.04 4.01
N THR A 8 -5.98 69.43 2.92
CA THR A 8 -4.89 68.74 2.26
C THR A 8 -3.68 68.75 3.18
N VAL A 9 -3.04 67.61 3.38
CA VAL A 9 -1.72 67.53 3.93
C VAL A 9 -0.82 66.83 2.95
N ASP A 10 0.13 67.61 2.46
CA ASP A 10 1.21 67.23 1.57
C ASP A 10 2.01 66.04 2.06
N ASN A 11 2.40 65.19 1.14
CA ASN A 11 3.35 64.14 1.34
C ASN A 11 4.72 64.61 0.83
N PRO A 12 5.73 64.75 1.66
CA PRO A 12 7.08 64.89 1.15
C PRO A 12 7.74 63.53 1.06
N HIS A 13 8.12 63.20 -0.13
CA HIS A 13 9.05 62.13 -0.52
C HIS A 13 10.27 62.12 0.39
N GLN A 14 10.55 60.98 0.98
CA GLN A 14 11.90 60.62 1.36
C GLN A 14 12.11 59.14 0.95
N GLY A 15 12.90 58.98 -0.09
CA GLY A 15 13.36 57.72 -0.61
C GLY A 15 14.25 57.01 0.39
N TRP A 16 13.88 55.81 0.70
CA TRP A 16 14.75 54.85 1.32
C TRP A 16 15.00 53.74 0.33
N THR A 17 16.16 53.83 -0.34
CA THR A 17 16.71 52.74 -1.13
C THR A 17 17.26 51.70 -0.16
N VAL A 18 16.49 50.66 0.11
CA VAL A 18 16.98 49.49 0.81
C VAL A 18 17.61 48.57 -0.24
N ALA A 19 18.94 48.53 -0.22
CA ALA A 19 19.69 47.57 -1.01
C ALA A 19 19.32 46.15 -0.57
N ALA A 20 18.75 45.39 -1.45
CA ALA A 20 18.52 43.95 -1.26
C ALA A 20 19.88 43.23 -1.17
N PRO A 21 20.12 42.40 -0.15
CA PRO A 21 21.27 41.53 -0.18
C PRO A 21 21.06 40.45 -1.25
N SER A 22 21.93 40.45 -2.26
CA SER A 22 22.05 39.37 -3.23
C SER A 22 22.60 38.12 -2.49
N SER A 23 21.77 37.37 -1.81
CA SER A 23 22.11 36.01 -1.44
C SER A 23 21.73 35.09 -2.59
N VAL A 24 22.75 34.79 -3.38
CA VAL A 24 22.73 33.73 -4.39
C VAL A 24 22.55 32.41 -3.64
N PHE A 25 21.31 31.99 -3.40
CA PHE A 25 21.02 30.59 -3.10
C PHE A 25 21.20 29.83 -4.39
N ALA A 26 22.39 29.30 -4.60
CA ALA A 26 22.58 28.24 -5.57
C ALA A 26 21.73 27.03 -5.13
N PRO A 27 20.85 26.49 -5.97
CA PRO A 27 20.19 25.26 -5.63
C PRO A 27 21.27 24.17 -5.48
N LEU A 28 21.32 23.56 -4.27
CA LEU A 28 22.09 22.34 -4.06
C LEU A 28 21.63 21.34 -5.11
N ALA A 29 22.46 21.11 -6.12
CA ALA A 29 22.28 20.04 -7.08
C ALA A 29 22.33 18.73 -6.29
N ILE A 30 21.15 18.15 -6.02
CA ILE A 30 21.05 16.77 -5.54
C ILE A 30 21.64 15.92 -6.67
N PRO A 31 22.70 15.15 -6.42
CA PRO A 31 23.24 14.29 -7.47
C PRO A 31 22.16 13.29 -7.86
N HIS A 32 21.74 13.34 -9.12
CA HIS A 32 20.76 12.45 -9.75
C HIS A 32 21.22 10.99 -9.88
N ASP A 33 22.27 10.61 -9.18
CA ASP A 33 22.91 9.29 -9.37
C ASP A 33 22.72 8.32 -8.19
N SER A 34 21.64 8.49 -7.42
CA SER A 34 21.27 7.54 -6.35
C SER A 34 19.89 6.91 -6.56
N VAL A 35 19.35 6.94 -7.76
CA VAL A 35 18.27 6.03 -8.11
C VAL A 35 18.92 4.65 -8.22
N ARG A 36 18.93 3.91 -7.11
CA ARG A 36 19.22 2.47 -7.13
C ARG A 36 18.35 1.87 -8.23
N ARG A 37 18.99 1.55 -9.37
CA ARG A 37 18.34 0.75 -10.41
C ARG A 37 17.91 -0.53 -9.76
N VAL A 38 16.60 -0.66 -9.53
CA VAL A 38 16.00 -1.94 -9.15
C VAL A 38 16.41 -2.92 -10.25
N PRO A 39 17.05 -4.05 -9.93
CA PRO A 39 17.47 -5.01 -10.94
C PRO A 39 16.27 -5.41 -11.81
N ALA A 40 16.48 -5.54 -13.11
CA ALA A 40 15.40 -5.93 -14.04
C ALA A 40 14.71 -7.25 -13.65
N SER A 41 15.40 -8.13 -12.92
CA SER A 41 14.84 -9.35 -12.32
C SER A 41 13.77 -9.08 -11.25
N VAL A 42 13.84 -7.95 -10.54
CA VAL A 42 12.83 -7.55 -9.55
C VAL A 42 11.59 -6.96 -10.23
N ILE A 43 11.76 -6.42 -11.45
CA ILE A 43 10.64 -5.88 -12.25
C ILE A 43 9.86 -7.02 -12.94
N ALA A 44 10.52 -8.15 -13.21
CA ALA A 44 9.90 -9.35 -13.82
C ALA A 44 9.19 -10.24 -12.81
N ALA A 45 9.54 -10.17 -11.53
CA ALA A 45 8.84 -10.88 -10.47
C ALA A 45 7.58 -10.12 -10.08
N GLY A 46 6.43 -10.76 -10.14
CA GLY A 46 5.16 -10.18 -9.68
C GLY A 46 5.27 -9.67 -8.23
N PHE A 47 4.37 -8.83 -7.81
CA PHE A 47 4.33 -8.33 -6.42
C PHE A 47 3.54 -9.29 -5.52
N VAL A 48 3.70 -9.14 -4.21
CA VAL A 48 2.87 -9.81 -3.20
C VAL A 48 1.62 -8.97 -2.96
N LEU A 49 0.45 -9.55 -3.14
CA LEU A 49 -0.82 -8.92 -2.75
C LEU A 49 -1.17 -9.38 -1.34
N TYR A 50 -1.41 -8.45 -0.43
CA TYR A 50 -1.80 -8.74 0.94
C TYR A 50 -3.11 -8.04 1.29
N VAL A 51 -4.15 -8.81 1.64
CA VAL A 51 -5.48 -8.31 2.00
C VAL A 51 -5.71 -8.55 3.48
N GLU A 52 -5.84 -7.47 4.26
CA GLU A 52 -5.89 -7.48 5.73
C GLU A 52 -6.60 -6.23 6.24
N ASP A 53 -7.67 -6.37 7.02
CA ASP A 53 -8.45 -5.25 7.53
C ASP A 53 -7.81 -4.54 8.74
N ASN A 54 -6.91 -5.20 9.46
CA ASN A 54 -6.15 -4.59 10.53
C ASN A 54 -4.99 -3.76 9.98
N ASP A 55 -5.05 -2.43 10.13
CA ASP A 55 -4.07 -1.50 9.57
C ASP A 55 -2.65 -1.76 10.09
N ASP A 56 -2.49 -1.96 11.42
CA ASP A 56 -1.18 -2.17 12.04
C ASP A 56 -0.52 -3.46 11.52
N LEU A 57 -1.30 -4.53 11.42
CA LEU A 57 -0.81 -5.81 10.91
C LEU A 57 -0.50 -5.73 9.41
N ARG A 58 -1.34 -5.02 8.65
CA ARG A 58 -1.12 -4.82 7.22
C ARG A 58 0.18 -4.05 6.96
N GLU A 59 0.39 -2.93 7.66
CA GLU A 59 1.61 -2.14 7.55
C GLU A 59 2.85 -2.94 7.94
N LEU A 60 2.80 -3.67 9.06
CA LEU A 60 3.90 -4.52 9.51
C LEU A 60 4.30 -5.58 8.46
N VAL A 61 3.33 -6.28 7.88
CA VAL A 61 3.61 -7.33 6.88
C VAL A 61 4.12 -6.71 5.58
N VAL A 62 3.54 -5.59 5.12
CA VAL A 62 4.03 -4.87 3.94
C VAL A 62 5.47 -4.42 4.14
N GLU A 63 5.81 -3.86 5.30
CA GLU A 63 7.17 -3.45 5.62
C GLU A 63 8.13 -4.66 5.65
N LEU A 64 7.75 -5.73 6.32
CA LEU A 64 8.55 -6.95 6.42
C LEU A 64 8.86 -7.52 5.02
N VAL A 65 7.84 -7.65 4.17
CA VAL A 65 8.00 -8.17 2.80
C VAL A 65 8.86 -7.23 1.96
N THR A 66 8.63 -5.92 2.08
CA THR A 66 9.35 -4.94 1.25
C THR A 66 10.80 -4.78 1.70
N VAL A 67 11.05 -4.64 3.00
CA VAL A 67 12.36 -4.30 3.54
C VAL A 67 13.21 -5.56 3.80
N ALA A 68 12.66 -6.57 4.48
CA ALA A 68 13.43 -7.75 4.87
C ALA A 68 13.50 -8.81 3.75
N PHE A 69 12.44 -8.98 2.96
CA PHE A 69 12.42 -9.96 1.88
C PHE A 69 12.73 -9.35 0.51
N GLN A 70 12.89 -8.02 0.43
CA GLN A 70 13.22 -7.30 -0.80
C GLN A 70 12.23 -7.57 -1.96
N ARG A 71 10.94 -7.76 -1.63
CA ARG A 71 9.87 -8.01 -2.60
C ARG A 71 8.86 -6.86 -2.56
N ARG A 72 8.36 -6.43 -3.73
CA ARG A 72 7.25 -5.47 -3.78
C ARG A 72 6.02 -6.10 -3.13
N CYS A 73 5.37 -5.36 -2.23
CA CYS A 73 4.13 -5.76 -1.58
C CYS A 73 3.08 -4.66 -1.72
N VAL A 74 1.86 -5.04 -2.06
CA VAL A 74 0.69 -4.16 -2.11
C VAL A 74 -0.29 -4.63 -1.06
N GLY A 75 -0.49 -3.82 -0.01
CA GLY A 75 -1.46 -4.07 1.05
C GLY A 75 -2.77 -3.34 0.77
N VAL A 76 -3.89 -4.04 0.90
CA VAL A 76 -5.25 -3.46 0.83
C VAL A 76 -6.06 -3.86 2.05
N GLY A 77 -6.91 -2.95 2.54
CA GLY A 77 -7.64 -3.09 3.81
C GLY A 77 -9.01 -3.74 3.67
N SER A 78 -9.47 -4.00 2.45
CA SER A 78 -10.82 -4.53 2.24
C SER A 78 -10.97 -5.21 0.88
N TYR A 79 -12.08 -5.93 0.73
CA TYR A 79 -12.51 -6.48 -0.56
C TYR A 79 -12.72 -5.38 -1.61
N GLU A 80 -13.31 -4.26 -1.21
CA GLU A 80 -13.59 -3.12 -2.09
C GLU A 80 -12.30 -2.49 -2.62
N GLU A 81 -11.29 -2.36 -1.77
CA GLU A 81 -9.96 -1.88 -2.18
C GLU A 81 -9.28 -2.86 -3.14
N LEU A 82 -9.39 -4.17 -2.88
CA LEU A 82 -8.92 -5.18 -3.81
C LEU A 82 -9.58 -5.05 -5.19
N VAL A 83 -10.90 -4.94 -5.22
CA VAL A 83 -11.66 -4.78 -6.48
C VAL A 83 -11.26 -3.49 -7.20
N ALA A 84 -10.95 -2.41 -6.46
CA ALA A 84 -10.52 -1.14 -7.02
C ALA A 84 -9.14 -1.21 -7.71
N LEU A 85 -8.27 -2.17 -7.34
CA LEU A 85 -7.02 -2.43 -8.07
C LEU A 85 -7.28 -2.98 -9.49
N GLY A 86 -8.43 -3.61 -9.71
CA GLY A 86 -8.80 -4.14 -11.03
C GLY A 86 -7.79 -5.15 -11.56
N GLU A 87 -7.36 -4.96 -12.80
CA GLU A 87 -6.40 -5.86 -13.47
C GLU A 87 -5.00 -5.84 -12.83
N GLU A 88 -4.63 -4.77 -12.12
CA GLU A 88 -3.33 -4.72 -11.43
C GLU A 88 -3.21 -5.85 -10.40
N ALA A 89 -4.30 -6.20 -9.70
CA ALA A 89 -4.30 -7.29 -8.73
C ALA A 89 -3.90 -8.64 -9.34
N LEU A 90 -4.21 -8.85 -10.62
CA LEU A 90 -3.92 -10.11 -11.33
C LEU A 90 -2.43 -10.28 -11.66
N GLY A 91 -1.64 -9.20 -11.56
CA GLY A 91 -0.19 -9.21 -11.77
C GLY A 91 0.60 -9.66 -10.53
N CYS A 92 -0.05 -10.01 -9.42
CA CYS A 92 0.67 -10.49 -8.24
C CYS A 92 1.25 -11.91 -8.47
N SER A 93 2.40 -12.20 -7.85
CA SER A 93 2.98 -13.56 -7.85
C SER A 93 2.28 -14.46 -6.85
N VAL A 94 1.87 -13.89 -5.72
CA VAL A 94 1.10 -14.55 -4.67
C VAL A 94 0.11 -13.59 -4.06
N ALA A 95 -1.10 -14.07 -3.77
CA ALA A 95 -2.12 -13.36 -3.00
C ALA A 95 -2.25 -13.98 -1.61
N ILE A 96 -2.05 -13.18 -0.58
CA ILE A 96 -2.21 -13.56 0.84
C ILE A 96 -3.46 -12.85 1.35
N LEU A 97 -4.46 -13.61 1.76
CA LEU A 97 -5.78 -13.11 2.10
C LEU A 97 -6.12 -13.43 3.55
N ASP A 98 -6.41 -12.44 4.37
CA ASP A 98 -7.09 -12.73 5.64
C ASP A 98 -8.49 -13.29 5.34
N ILE A 99 -8.86 -14.38 5.99
CA ILE A 99 -10.21 -14.96 5.83
C ILE A 99 -11.30 -14.01 6.32
N ASN A 100 -11.04 -13.27 7.42
CA ASN A 100 -12.03 -12.40 8.05
C ASN A 100 -11.65 -10.92 7.87
N LEU A 101 -12.31 -10.25 6.96
CA LEU A 101 -12.11 -8.82 6.68
C LEU A 101 -13.12 -7.91 7.41
N GLY A 102 -13.57 -8.36 8.57
CA GLY A 102 -14.48 -7.61 9.43
C GLY A 102 -15.94 -8.07 9.39
N PRO A 103 -16.75 -7.66 10.37
CA PRO A 103 -18.15 -8.06 10.48
C PRO A 103 -19.01 -7.40 9.39
N ASN A 104 -19.94 -8.19 8.82
CA ASN A 104 -20.88 -7.73 7.79
C ASN A 104 -20.23 -7.15 6.53
N ARG A 105 -19.03 -7.61 6.20
CA ARG A 105 -18.30 -7.28 4.98
C ARG A 105 -17.97 -8.53 4.18
N PRO A 106 -17.66 -8.39 2.88
CA PRO A 106 -17.08 -9.49 2.12
C PRO A 106 -15.83 -10.03 2.82
N SER A 107 -15.66 -11.33 2.77
CA SER A 107 -14.57 -12.06 3.43
C SER A 107 -13.37 -12.26 2.47
N GLY A 108 -12.28 -12.82 2.99
CA GLY A 108 -11.19 -13.28 2.13
C GLY A 108 -11.60 -14.37 1.15
N ILE A 109 -12.68 -15.10 1.43
CA ILE A 109 -13.25 -16.08 0.49
C ILE A 109 -13.88 -15.39 -0.72
N ASP A 110 -14.57 -14.27 -0.50
CA ASP A 110 -15.10 -13.44 -1.58
C ASP A 110 -13.95 -12.85 -2.42
N ALA A 111 -12.87 -12.42 -1.77
CA ALA A 111 -11.66 -11.96 -2.43
C ALA A 111 -11.02 -13.07 -3.29
N TYR A 112 -10.91 -14.28 -2.76
CA TYR A 112 -10.45 -15.46 -3.49
C TYR A 112 -11.31 -15.71 -4.73
N THR A 113 -12.63 -15.73 -4.55
CA THR A 113 -13.60 -15.99 -5.64
C THR A 113 -13.44 -14.93 -6.73
N TRP A 114 -13.38 -13.66 -6.34
CA TRP A 114 -13.20 -12.56 -7.30
C TRP A 114 -11.90 -12.70 -8.11
N LEU A 115 -10.77 -13.00 -7.44
CA LEU A 115 -9.49 -13.22 -8.14
C LEU A 115 -9.60 -14.36 -9.16
N ARG A 116 -10.20 -15.49 -8.79
CA ARG A 116 -10.38 -16.64 -9.66
C ARG A 116 -11.31 -16.35 -10.84
N ASP A 117 -12.42 -15.66 -10.60
CA ASP A 117 -13.38 -15.24 -11.63
C ASP A 117 -12.75 -14.26 -12.64
N LYS A 118 -11.78 -13.45 -12.19
CA LYS A 118 -10.99 -12.57 -13.06
C LYS A 118 -9.85 -13.28 -13.79
N GLY A 119 -9.69 -14.57 -13.59
CA GLY A 119 -8.69 -15.39 -14.30
C GLY A 119 -7.32 -15.45 -13.63
N TYR A 120 -7.19 -14.99 -12.36
CA TYR A 120 -5.95 -15.17 -11.62
C TYR A 120 -5.68 -16.64 -11.34
N THR A 121 -4.58 -17.15 -11.87
CA THR A 121 -4.16 -18.58 -11.75
C THR A 121 -3.01 -18.76 -10.74
N GLY A 122 -2.44 -17.66 -10.24
CA GLY A 122 -1.33 -17.70 -9.32
C GLY A 122 -1.68 -18.29 -7.95
N ARG A 123 -0.68 -18.36 -7.10
CA ARG A 123 -0.81 -18.91 -5.74
C ARG A 123 -1.69 -18.01 -4.87
N ILE A 124 -2.62 -18.60 -4.14
CA ILE A 124 -3.42 -17.94 -3.11
C ILE A 124 -3.20 -18.66 -1.78
N VAL A 125 -3.00 -17.88 -0.73
CA VAL A 125 -2.83 -18.34 0.64
C VAL A 125 -3.83 -17.61 1.53
N PHE A 126 -4.53 -18.34 2.39
CA PHE A 126 -5.36 -17.76 3.44
C PHE A 126 -4.58 -17.66 4.76
N LEU A 127 -4.73 -16.51 5.43
CA LEU A 127 -4.37 -16.36 6.84
C LEU A 127 -5.65 -16.29 7.69
N THR A 128 -5.62 -16.84 8.91
CA THR A 128 -6.77 -16.79 9.80
C THR A 128 -6.38 -16.76 11.27
N GLY A 129 -7.03 -15.90 12.05
CA GLY A 129 -7.00 -15.92 13.51
C GLY A 129 -8.05 -16.86 14.12
N HIS A 130 -8.91 -17.47 13.31
CA HIS A 130 -10.00 -18.32 13.79
C HIS A 130 -9.60 -19.77 13.96
N ALA A 131 -10.30 -20.45 14.87
CA ALA A 131 -10.15 -21.88 15.05
C ALA A 131 -10.56 -22.67 13.80
N SER A 132 -10.03 -23.89 13.66
CA SER A 132 -10.23 -24.73 12.47
C SER A 132 -11.67 -25.17 12.19
N ASN A 133 -12.55 -25.04 13.20
CA ASN A 133 -13.99 -25.34 13.13
C ASN A 133 -14.86 -24.07 12.88
N HIS A 134 -14.24 -22.90 12.72
CA HIS A 134 -14.98 -21.68 12.39
C HIS A 134 -15.62 -21.81 11.00
N PRO A 135 -16.86 -21.36 10.76
CA PRO A 135 -17.57 -21.55 9.48
C PRO A 135 -16.79 -21.09 8.27
N LEU A 136 -16.16 -19.91 8.31
CA LEU A 136 -15.33 -19.39 7.22
C LEU A 136 -14.10 -20.27 6.94
N VAL A 137 -13.45 -20.82 7.99
CA VAL A 137 -12.30 -21.71 7.81
C VAL A 137 -12.72 -23.04 7.21
N VAL A 138 -13.88 -23.58 7.63
CA VAL A 138 -14.46 -24.79 7.04
C VAL A 138 -14.80 -24.58 5.57
N GLU A 139 -15.36 -23.42 5.23
CA GLU A 139 -15.68 -23.06 3.85
C GLU A 139 -14.44 -22.89 3.00
N ALA A 140 -13.41 -22.19 3.47
CA ALA A 140 -12.13 -22.05 2.77
C ALA A 140 -11.49 -23.42 2.48
N LYS A 141 -11.52 -24.36 3.45
CA LYS A 141 -11.06 -25.74 3.23
C LYS A 141 -11.86 -26.47 2.18
N ARG A 142 -13.19 -26.26 2.13
CA ARG A 142 -14.09 -26.91 1.16
C ARG A 142 -13.87 -26.43 -0.26
N ILE A 143 -13.56 -25.13 -0.44
CA ILE A 143 -13.27 -24.57 -1.75
C ILE A 143 -12.01 -25.22 -2.34
N GLY A 144 -11.00 -25.48 -1.52
CA GLY A 144 -9.71 -26.01 -1.99
C GLY A 144 -8.93 -24.96 -2.81
N GLY A 145 -7.80 -25.36 -3.36
CA GLY A 145 -7.02 -24.50 -4.26
C GLY A 145 -6.27 -23.35 -3.59
N ALA A 146 -6.28 -23.29 -2.24
CA ALA A 146 -5.47 -22.37 -1.44
C ALA A 146 -5.01 -23.04 -0.14
N GLU A 147 -3.80 -22.73 0.29
CA GLU A 147 -3.29 -23.13 1.60
C GLU A 147 -3.86 -22.24 2.70
N ILE A 148 -3.99 -22.77 3.92
CA ILE A 148 -4.54 -22.02 5.07
C ILE A 148 -3.53 -22.06 6.20
N PHE A 149 -3.11 -20.90 6.70
CA PHE A 149 -2.21 -20.75 7.84
C PHE A 149 -2.86 -19.97 8.96
N SER A 150 -2.50 -20.32 10.19
CA SER A 150 -2.97 -19.61 11.39
C SER A 150 -2.16 -18.33 11.61
N LYS A 151 -2.82 -17.27 12.09
CA LYS A 151 -2.19 -16.08 12.64
C LYS A 151 -1.81 -16.32 14.12
N PRO A 152 -0.71 -15.76 14.64
CA PRO A 152 0.33 -15.04 13.88
C PRO A 152 1.13 -15.98 12.98
N ILE A 153 1.47 -15.50 11.77
CA ILE A 153 2.34 -16.27 10.89
C ILE A 153 3.82 -16.03 11.27
N ASP A 154 4.56 -17.11 11.30
CA ASP A 154 6.02 -17.05 11.52
C ASP A 154 6.71 -16.34 10.33
N PRO A 155 7.70 -15.43 10.57
CA PRO A 155 8.40 -14.70 9.51
C PRO A 155 9.11 -15.62 8.50
N ASP A 156 9.68 -16.74 8.92
CA ASP A 156 10.34 -17.67 7.99
C ASP A 156 9.30 -18.38 7.11
N ARG A 157 8.13 -18.68 7.69
CA ARG A 157 7.01 -19.23 6.93
C ARG A 157 6.47 -18.22 5.93
N LEU A 158 6.29 -16.95 6.33
CA LEU A 158 5.88 -15.89 5.43
C LEU A 158 6.88 -15.71 4.30
N ARG A 159 8.20 -15.74 4.63
CA ARG A 159 9.26 -15.70 3.62
C ARG A 159 9.12 -16.83 2.61
N SER A 160 8.92 -18.07 3.07
CA SER A 160 8.75 -19.22 2.17
C SER A 160 7.55 -19.08 1.24
N ILE A 161 6.45 -18.48 1.72
CA ILE A 161 5.25 -18.22 0.90
C ILE A 161 5.57 -17.19 -0.19
N VAL A 162 6.32 -16.14 0.15
CA VAL A 162 6.65 -15.03 -0.74
C VAL A 162 7.71 -15.40 -1.78
N GLU A 163 8.68 -16.24 -1.42
CA GLU A 163 9.81 -16.63 -2.26
C GLU A 163 9.52 -17.86 -3.13
N ASP A 164 8.56 -18.68 -2.73
CA ASP A 164 8.15 -19.88 -3.49
C ASP A 164 7.28 -19.44 -4.69
N GLU A 165 7.94 -19.11 -5.77
CA GLU A 165 7.32 -18.85 -7.07
C GLU A 165 6.82 -20.17 -7.63
N GLY A 166 5.61 -20.58 -7.23
CA GLY A 166 5.01 -21.88 -7.55
C GLY A 166 5.45 -22.46 -8.91
N GLN A 167 6.15 -23.57 -8.84
CA GLN A 167 6.56 -24.37 -9.99
C GLN A 167 5.34 -24.96 -10.70
#